data_462c8fb4b331bad5937f879d2d17beb5
#
_entry.id   462c8fb4b331bad5937f879d2d17beb5
#
_cell.length_a   1.000
_cell.length_b   1.000
_cell.length_c   1.000
_cell.angle_alpha   90.00
_cell.angle_beta   90.00
_cell.angle_gamma   90.00
#
_symmetry.space_group_name_H-M   'P 1'
#
loop_
_entity.id
_entity.type
_entity.pdbx_description
1 polymer ?
#
loop_
_entity_poly.entity_id
_entity_poly.type
_entity_poly.pdbx_seq_one_letter_code
_entity_poly.pdbx_strand_id
1 'polypeptide(L)'
;LDTSIILKWLQENYDAEVIAYTADVGQEMDRKKIIKNAKKLGVKKIIIQDLKNIFVKDYVYPMIRSHAVYEGVYLLGTSIARPLIAKDQIRVAKKFNAYAVSHGSTGKGNDQVRFELGYHYFGPKIKIIAPWRIWKLKSRTDLINYAKKHGIPIPKDKKGAPPFSVDDNLFHTSTEGKVLENPKNSAPEFIFQRTTSPEKAPNKPSFVTINYKNGDPVGLNG
;
A
#
# COMPACT_ATOMS: atom_id res chain seq x y z
N LEU A 1 0.57 -2.52 11.25
CA LEU A 1 1.01 -1.99 12.54
C LEU A 1 1.14 -0.48 12.48
N ASP A 2 1.99 0.05 11.61
CA ASP A 2 2.38 1.47 11.56
C ASP A 2 1.18 2.41 11.38
N THR A 3 0.28 2.11 10.44
CA THR A 3 -0.92 2.92 10.20
C THR A 3 -1.84 3.03 11.42
N SER A 4 -1.98 1.94 12.20
CA SER A 4 -2.78 1.94 13.42
C SER A 4 -2.12 2.74 14.54
N ILE A 5 -0.78 2.71 14.61
CA ILE A 5 0.00 3.53 15.54
C ILE A 5 -0.12 5.00 15.16
N ILE A 6 0.04 5.34 13.89
CA ILE A 6 -0.12 6.71 13.38
C ILE A 6 -1.49 7.27 13.72
N LEU A 7 -2.56 6.49 13.51
CA LEU A 7 -3.91 6.89 13.84
C LEU A 7 -4.02 7.30 15.31
N LYS A 8 -3.57 6.43 16.22
CA LYS A 8 -3.63 6.70 17.67
C LYS A 8 -2.73 7.88 18.06
N TRP A 9 -1.54 7.95 17.48
CA TRP A 9 -0.60 9.03 17.71
C TRP A 9 -1.15 10.40 17.28
N LEU A 10 -1.85 10.47 16.13
CA LEU A 10 -2.51 11.69 15.67
C LEU A 10 -3.59 12.15 16.64
N GLN A 11 -4.41 11.22 17.15
CA GLN A 11 -5.44 11.56 18.15
C GLN A 11 -4.82 12.17 19.40
N GLU A 12 -3.69 11.62 19.89
CA GLU A 12 -3.08 12.08 21.14
C GLU A 12 -2.25 13.35 21.01
N ASN A 13 -1.58 13.54 19.88
CA ASN A 13 -0.64 14.67 19.74
C ASN A 13 -1.26 15.90 19.08
N TYR A 14 -2.40 15.75 18.42
CA TYR A 14 -3.10 16.84 17.75
C TYR A 14 -4.55 17.03 18.22
N ASP A 15 -5.01 16.24 19.18
CA ASP A 15 -6.42 16.20 19.60
C ASP A 15 -7.36 16.08 18.39
N ALA A 16 -6.95 15.26 17.41
CA ALA A 16 -7.57 15.23 16.10
C ALA A 16 -8.67 14.18 15.99
N GLU A 17 -9.79 14.55 15.39
CA GLU A 17 -10.72 13.57 14.84
C GLU A 17 -10.14 12.99 13.56
N VAL A 18 -9.84 11.68 13.55
CA VAL A 18 -9.17 11.01 12.44
C VAL A 18 -10.19 10.30 11.55
N ILE A 19 -10.12 10.54 10.25
CA ILE A 19 -10.80 9.76 9.21
C ILE A 19 -9.81 8.72 8.70
N ALA A 20 -10.13 7.43 8.84
CA ALA A 20 -9.33 6.38 8.26
C ALA A 20 -9.63 6.23 6.77
N TYR A 21 -8.59 6.25 5.96
CA TYR A 21 -8.68 6.06 4.52
C TYR A 21 -7.86 4.86 4.07
N THR A 22 -8.44 4.04 3.21
CA THR A 22 -7.79 2.89 2.58
C THR A 22 -8.14 2.85 1.09
N ALA A 23 -7.14 2.80 0.22
CA ALA A 23 -7.30 2.60 -1.20
C ALA A 23 -7.25 1.10 -1.53
N ASP A 24 -8.18 0.63 -2.34
CA ASP A 24 -8.19 -0.69 -2.94
C ASP A 24 -7.67 -0.56 -4.38
N VAL A 25 -6.43 -0.96 -4.60
CA VAL A 25 -5.77 -1.03 -5.91
C VAL A 25 -5.54 -2.49 -6.34
N GLY A 26 -6.25 -3.44 -5.70
CA GLY A 26 -6.23 -4.87 -6.00
C GLY A 26 -5.33 -5.71 -5.11
N GLN A 27 -4.82 -5.16 -4.02
CA GLN A 27 -4.17 -5.93 -2.96
C GLN A 27 -5.19 -6.82 -2.22
N GLU A 28 -4.71 -7.93 -1.68
CA GLU A 28 -5.54 -8.74 -0.78
C GLU A 28 -5.96 -7.93 0.46
N MET A 29 -7.27 -7.85 0.72
CA MET A 29 -7.80 -6.98 1.77
C MET A 29 -9.00 -7.58 2.49
N ASP A 30 -8.90 -7.76 3.80
CA ASP A 30 -10.04 -8.05 4.67
C ASP A 30 -10.71 -6.74 5.13
N ARG A 31 -11.70 -6.29 4.37
CA ARG A 31 -12.45 -5.05 4.66
C ARG A 31 -13.13 -5.08 6.03
N LYS A 32 -13.66 -6.24 6.46
CA LYS A 32 -14.32 -6.37 7.77
C LYS A 32 -13.33 -6.17 8.91
N LYS A 33 -12.13 -6.76 8.78
CA LYS A 33 -11.05 -6.62 9.76
C LYS A 33 -10.52 -5.18 9.82
N ILE A 34 -10.35 -4.52 8.67
CA ILE A 34 -9.93 -3.11 8.61
C ILE A 34 -10.92 -2.23 9.37
N ILE A 35 -12.21 -2.34 9.07
CA ILE A 35 -13.28 -1.57 9.73
C ILE A 35 -13.32 -1.86 11.23
N LYS A 36 -13.27 -3.14 11.63
CA LYS A 36 -13.27 -3.54 13.04
C LYS A 36 -12.10 -2.93 13.81
N ASN A 37 -10.90 -2.99 13.23
CA ASN A 37 -9.69 -2.46 13.87
C ASN A 37 -9.73 -0.93 14.00
N ALA A 38 -10.15 -0.22 12.95
CA ALA A 38 -10.26 1.23 13.00
C ALA A 38 -11.31 1.70 14.02
N LYS A 39 -12.47 1.04 14.08
CA LYS A 39 -13.50 1.32 15.11
C LYS A 39 -12.99 1.12 16.53
N LYS A 40 -12.22 0.05 16.78
CA LYS A 40 -11.60 -0.19 18.10
C LYS A 40 -10.66 0.92 18.53
N LEU A 41 -10.06 1.63 17.57
CA LEU A 41 -9.16 2.78 17.82
C LEU A 41 -9.93 4.12 17.88
N GLY A 42 -11.26 4.09 17.98
CA GLY A 42 -12.08 5.28 18.12
C GLY A 42 -12.36 6.05 16.82
N VAL A 43 -12.07 5.46 15.66
CA VAL A 43 -12.37 6.09 14.38
C VAL A 43 -13.85 6.00 14.07
N LYS A 44 -14.51 7.15 13.91
CA LYS A 44 -15.93 7.23 13.57
C LYS A 44 -16.20 7.08 12.09
N LYS A 45 -15.28 7.55 11.23
CA LYS A 45 -15.43 7.53 9.78
C LYS A 45 -14.29 6.77 9.11
N ILE A 46 -14.67 5.73 8.37
CA ILE A 46 -13.73 4.84 7.67
C ILE A 46 -14.15 4.80 6.20
N ILE A 47 -13.22 5.08 5.31
CA ILE A 47 -13.43 5.15 3.88
C ILE A 47 -12.53 4.10 3.24
N ILE A 48 -13.13 3.16 2.52
CA ILE A 48 -12.43 2.19 1.68
C ILE A 48 -12.84 2.48 0.24
N GLN A 49 -11.91 3.02 -0.53
CA GLN A 49 -12.16 3.48 -1.89
C GLN A 49 -11.67 2.44 -2.89
N ASP A 50 -12.57 1.94 -3.75
CA ASP A 50 -12.18 1.07 -4.86
C ASP A 50 -11.60 1.93 -5.99
N LEU A 51 -10.31 1.75 -6.26
CA LEU A 51 -9.55 2.46 -7.28
C LEU A 51 -9.06 1.54 -8.40
N LYS A 52 -9.42 0.26 -8.40
CA LYS A 52 -8.90 -0.75 -9.34
C LYS A 52 -9.07 -0.35 -10.80
N ASN A 53 -10.27 0.09 -11.17
CA ASN A 53 -10.57 0.45 -12.56
C ASN A 53 -9.75 1.69 -13.01
N ILE A 54 -9.69 2.72 -12.18
CA ILE A 54 -8.89 3.93 -12.43
C ILE A 54 -7.40 3.57 -12.50
N PHE A 55 -6.93 2.73 -11.58
CA PHE A 55 -5.55 2.28 -11.55
C PHE A 55 -5.14 1.60 -12.87
N VAL A 56 -5.99 0.68 -13.38
CA VAL A 56 -5.69 -0.02 -14.63
C VAL A 56 -5.73 0.93 -15.82
N LYS A 57 -6.83 1.69 -15.99
CA LYS A 57 -7.05 2.51 -17.19
C LYS A 57 -6.13 3.71 -17.29
N ASP A 58 -5.92 4.42 -16.17
CA ASP A 58 -5.28 5.73 -16.18
C ASP A 58 -3.79 5.66 -15.79
N TYR A 59 -3.32 4.53 -15.22
CA TYR A 59 -1.94 4.37 -14.78
C TYR A 59 -1.25 3.16 -15.41
N VAL A 60 -1.86 1.96 -15.35
CA VAL A 60 -1.22 0.74 -15.85
C VAL A 60 -1.19 0.72 -17.38
N TYR A 61 -2.28 1.02 -18.07
CA TYR A 61 -2.31 1.02 -19.53
C TYR A 61 -1.34 2.05 -20.14
N PRO A 62 -1.29 3.32 -19.69
CA PRO A 62 -0.28 4.27 -20.16
C PRO A 62 1.15 3.76 -19.92
N MET A 63 1.41 3.12 -18.80
CA MET A 63 2.72 2.56 -18.49
C MET A 63 3.08 1.41 -19.42
N ILE A 64 2.14 0.51 -19.73
CA ILE A 64 2.33 -0.58 -20.71
C ILE A 64 2.61 0.03 -22.10
N ARG A 65 1.83 0.99 -22.55
CA ARG A 65 2.05 1.66 -23.87
C ARG A 65 3.41 2.32 -23.98
N SER A 66 3.92 2.86 -22.89
CA SER A 66 5.24 3.51 -22.88
C SER A 66 6.40 2.56 -22.68
N HIS A 67 6.16 1.26 -22.52
CA HIS A 67 7.17 0.26 -22.17
C HIS A 67 8.01 0.67 -20.95
N ALA A 68 7.40 1.34 -19.97
CA ALA A 68 8.09 1.87 -18.81
C ALA A 68 8.47 0.74 -17.84
N VAL A 69 9.75 0.39 -17.86
CA VAL A 69 10.37 -0.59 -16.96
C VAL A 69 11.61 0.04 -16.35
N TYR A 70 11.71 0.06 -15.03
CA TYR A 70 12.88 0.60 -14.34
C TYR A 70 14.00 -0.44 -14.31
N GLU A 71 15.19 -0.04 -14.77
CA GLU A 71 16.40 -0.89 -14.86
C GLU A 71 16.18 -2.24 -15.59
N GLY A 72 15.24 -2.28 -16.53
CA GLY A 72 14.95 -3.48 -17.34
C GLY A 72 14.17 -4.59 -16.62
N VAL A 73 13.85 -4.45 -15.33
CA VAL A 73 13.22 -5.51 -14.54
C VAL A 73 12.04 -5.07 -13.67
N TYR A 74 12.06 -3.84 -13.16
CA TYR A 74 11.02 -3.40 -12.22
C TYR A 74 9.85 -2.75 -12.93
N LEU A 75 8.66 -3.33 -12.77
CA LEU A 75 7.42 -2.95 -13.47
C LEU A 75 6.69 -1.71 -12.89
N LEU A 76 7.28 -0.99 -11.96
CA LEU A 76 6.79 0.29 -11.43
C LEU A 76 5.40 0.27 -10.75
N GLY A 77 4.82 -0.89 -10.46
CA GLY A 77 3.45 -0.98 -9.94
C GLY A 77 3.22 -0.20 -8.64
N THR A 78 4.16 -0.26 -7.69
CA THR A 78 4.11 0.56 -6.47
C THR A 78 4.30 2.04 -6.80
N SER A 79 5.21 2.37 -7.72
CA SER A 79 5.52 3.76 -8.09
C SER A 79 4.33 4.49 -8.70
N ILE A 80 3.54 3.82 -9.56
CA ILE A 80 2.37 4.41 -10.20
C ILE A 80 1.11 4.37 -9.31
N ALA A 81 1.05 3.46 -8.33
CA ALA A 81 -0.07 3.39 -7.40
C ALA A 81 -0.08 4.57 -6.40
N ARG A 82 1.08 5.00 -5.90
CA ARG A 82 1.17 6.05 -4.87
C ARG A 82 0.59 7.39 -5.31
N PRO A 83 0.86 7.92 -6.52
CA PRO A 83 0.23 9.14 -7.02
C PRO A 83 -1.30 9.06 -7.12
N LEU A 84 -1.84 7.91 -7.55
CA LEU A 84 -3.28 7.69 -7.57
C LEU A 84 -3.88 7.73 -6.16
N ILE A 85 -3.25 7.01 -5.21
CA ILE A 85 -3.70 6.99 -3.82
C ILE A 85 -3.66 8.39 -3.22
N ALA A 86 -2.58 9.15 -3.45
CA ALA A 86 -2.45 10.53 -2.99
C ALA A 86 -3.54 11.44 -3.56
N LYS A 87 -3.81 11.35 -4.87
CA LYS A 87 -4.88 12.10 -5.54
C LYS A 87 -6.24 11.84 -4.91
N ASP A 88 -6.59 10.57 -4.72
CA ASP A 88 -7.87 10.21 -4.15
C ASP A 88 -7.98 10.56 -2.66
N GLN A 89 -6.92 10.40 -1.88
CA GLN A 89 -6.88 10.81 -0.49
C GLN A 89 -7.10 12.31 -0.33
N ILE A 90 -6.51 13.15 -1.20
CA ILE A 90 -6.77 14.60 -1.22
C ILE A 90 -8.21 14.88 -1.62
N ARG A 91 -8.79 14.17 -2.59
CA ARG A 91 -10.21 14.29 -2.94
C ARG A 91 -11.11 14.02 -1.73
N VAL A 92 -10.81 12.98 -0.99
CA VAL A 92 -11.53 12.63 0.25
C VAL A 92 -11.31 13.69 1.32
N ALA A 93 -10.07 14.16 1.52
CA ALA A 93 -9.75 15.21 2.48
C ALA A 93 -10.55 16.50 2.20
N LYS A 94 -10.62 16.93 0.93
CA LYS A 94 -11.44 18.08 0.51
C LYS A 94 -12.93 17.86 0.79
N LYS A 95 -13.46 16.67 0.48
CA LYS A 95 -14.86 16.32 0.71
C LYS A 95 -15.27 16.45 2.18
N PHE A 96 -14.37 16.20 3.11
CA PHE A 96 -14.62 16.26 4.55
C PHE A 96 -14.00 17.48 5.24
N ASN A 97 -13.53 18.46 4.46
CA ASN A 97 -12.87 19.66 4.99
C ASN A 97 -11.74 19.32 5.97
N ALA A 98 -10.98 18.26 5.68
CA ALA A 98 -9.88 17.85 6.54
C ALA A 98 -8.77 18.90 6.54
N TYR A 99 -8.28 19.23 7.72
CA TYR A 99 -7.19 20.18 7.92
C TYR A 99 -5.85 19.65 7.42
N ALA A 100 -5.62 18.34 7.56
CA ALA A 100 -4.38 17.69 7.20
C ALA A 100 -4.62 16.29 6.60
N VAL A 101 -3.63 15.81 5.86
CA VAL A 101 -3.47 14.40 5.47
C VAL A 101 -2.24 13.82 6.14
N SER A 102 -2.27 12.50 6.38
CA SER A 102 -1.14 11.79 6.95
C SER A 102 -0.89 10.48 6.19
N HIS A 103 0.36 10.07 6.11
CA HIS A 103 0.78 8.80 5.51
C HIS A 103 1.73 8.04 6.43
N GLY A 104 1.85 6.72 6.17
CA GLY A 104 2.69 5.81 6.95
C GLY A 104 4.05 5.51 6.32
N SER A 105 4.43 6.22 5.27
CA SER A 105 5.73 6.02 4.62
C SER A 105 6.87 6.48 5.51
N THR A 106 7.97 5.72 5.51
CA THR A 106 9.18 6.08 6.26
C THR A 106 9.79 7.38 5.75
N GLY A 107 10.46 8.13 6.62
CA GLY A 107 10.97 9.47 6.30
C GLY A 107 12.18 9.51 5.34
N LYS A 108 12.60 8.36 4.76
CA LYS A 108 13.78 8.24 3.89
C LYS A 108 13.51 7.51 2.58
N GLY A 109 12.27 7.05 2.35
CA GLY A 109 11.93 6.22 1.20
C GLY A 109 11.30 6.99 0.04
N ASN A 110 11.32 6.37 -1.14
CA ASN A 110 10.68 6.91 -2.36
C ASN A 110 9.17 7.11 -2.19
N ASP A 111 8.50 6.28 -1.41
CA ASP A 111 7.06 6.35 -1.21
C ASP A 111 6.63 7.65 -0.51
N GLN A 112 7.41 8.11 0.47
CA GLN A 112 7.19 9.41 1.08
C GLN A 112 7.18 10.53 0.04
N VAL A 113 8.20 10.56 -0.84
CA VAL A 113 8.31 11.56 -1.90
C VAL A 113 7.11 11.50 -2.83
N ARG A 114 6.69 10.31 -3.26
CA ARG A 114 5.54 10.12 -4.15
C ARG A 114 4.23 10.60 -3.54
N PHE A 115 3.99 10.28 -2.26
CA PHE A 115 2.81 10.75 -1.55
C PHE A 115 2.81 12.27 -1.39
N GLU A 116 3.90 12.84 -0.90
CA GLU A 116 3.96 14.28 -0.58
C GLU A 116 3.93 15.14 -1.83
N LEU A 117 4.63 14.76 -2.92
CA LEU A 117 4.49 15.45 -4.22
C LEU A 117 3.05 15.40 -4.73
N GLY A 118 2.38 14.25 -4.61
CA GLY A 118 0.96 14.13 -4.95
C GLY A 118 0.08 15.05 -4.09
N TYR A 119 0.30 15.10 -2.79
CA TYR A 119 -0.47 15.97 -1.90
C TYR A 119 -0.25 17.44 -2.22
N HIS A 120 0.99 17.87 -2.44
CA HIS A 120 1.31 19.24 -2.83
C HIS A 120 0.65 19.62 -4.14
N TYR A 121 0.64 18.72 -5.12
CA TYR A 121 0.03 18.99 -6.43
C TYR A 121 -1.51 19.04 -6.35
N PHE A 122 -2.16 18.06 -5.73
CA PHE A 122 -3.62 17.96 -5.72
C PHE A 122 -4.29 18.77 -4.62
N GLY A 123 -3.57 19.14 -3.56
CA GLY A 123 -4.11 19.85 -2.39
C GLY A 123 -3.10 20.76 -1.70
N PRO A 124 -2.54 21.79 -2.39
CA PRO A 124 -1.43 22.59 -1.86
C PRO A 124 -1.71 23.34 -0.57
N LYS A 125 -2.99 23.51 -0.23
CA LYS A 125 -3.42 24.17 1.03
C LYS A 125 -3.66 23.20 2.18
N ILE A 126 -3.67 21.88 1.94
CA ILE A 126 -3.88 20.86 2.98
C ILE A 126 -2.54 20.55 3.63
N LYS A 127 -2.47 20.62 4.95
CA LYS A 127 -1.25 20.27 5.69
C LYS A 127 -0.91 18.79 5.55
N ILE A 128 0.38 18.49 5.52
CA ILE A 128 0.89 17.13 5.50
C ILE A 128 1.51 16.82 6.87
N ILE A 129 1.06 15.74 7.49
CA ILE A 129 1.66 15.23 8.72
C ILE A 129 2.32 13.89 8.39
N ALA A 130 3.66 13.88 8.43
CA ALA A 130 4.49 12.70 8.18
C ALA A 130 5.11 12.21 9.50
N PRO A 131 4.42 11.34 10.28
CA PRO A 131 4.82 10.97 11.63
C PRO A 131 6.24 10.41 11.70
N TRP A 132 6.65 9.60 10.76
CA TRP A 132 8.00 9.04 10.72
C TRP A 132 9.15 10.07 10.74
N ARG A 133 8.87 11.32 10.37
CA ARG A 133 9.85 12.42 10.43
C ARG A 133 9.84 13.20 11.74
N ILE A 134 8.73 13.15 12.47
CA ILE A 134 8.51 14.06 13.62
C ILE A 134 8.31 13.35 14.95
N TRP A 135 7.88 12.08 14.96
CA TRP A 135 7.67 11.34 16.20
C TRP A 135 8.98 10.80 16.80
N LYS A 136 8.89 10.41 18.07
CA LYS A 136 10.05 9.87 18.82
C LYS A 136 10.17 8.34 18.69
N LEU A 137 9.25 7.66 18.00
CA LEU A 137 9.24 6.22 17.83
C LEU A 137 10.18 5.82 16.69
N LYS A 138 11.46 5.62 17.00
CA LYS A 138 12.51 5.42 15.98
C LYS A 138 12.79 3.96 15.65
N SER A 139 12.38 3.04 16.52
CA SER A 139 12.67 1.62 16.36
C SER A 139 11.38 0.79 16.29
N ARG A 140 11.50 -0.43 15.75
CA ARG A 140 10.40 -1.40 15.80
C ARG A 140 9.98 -1.72 17.23
N THR A 141 10.94 -1.74 18.17
CA THR A 141 10.66 -1.96 19.60
C THR A 141 9.80 -0.84 20.15
N ASP A 142 10.10 0.42 19.82
CA ASP A 142 9.29 1.57 20.26
C ASP A 142 7.84 1.45 19.74
N LEU A 143 7.68 1.08 18.47
CA LEU A 143 6.36 0.86 17.86
C LEU A 143 5.59 -0.27 18.55
N ILE A 144 6.25 -1.37 18.89
CA ILE A 144 5.64 -2.49 19.61
C ILE A 144 5.22 -2.07 21.01
N ASN A 145 6.09 -1.35 21.73
CA ASN A 145 5.80 -0.87 23.08
C ASN A 145 4.61 0.13 23.06
N TYR A 146 4.61 1.04 22.11
CA TYR A 146 3.50 1.97 21.91
C TYR A 146 2.20 1.22 21.60
N ALA A 147 2.25 0.24 20.69
CA ALA A 147 1.09 -0.57 20.36
C ALA A 147 0.53 -1.33 21.56
N LYS A 148 1.41 -1.94 22.38
CA LYS A 148 1.00 -2.62 23.63
C LYS A 148 0.34 -1.66 24.61
N LYS A 149 0.93 -0.50 24.84
CA LYS A 149 0.40 0.54 25.75
C LYS A 149 -1.02 0.97 25.36
N HIS A 150 -1.31 1.04 24.06
CA HIS A 150 -2.60 1.53 23.54
C HIS A 150 -3.55 0.42 23.07
N GLY A 151 -3.26 -0.84 23.35
CA GLY A 151 -4.12 -1.98 22.97
C GLY A 151 -4.24 -2.18 21.45
N ILE A 152 -3.26 -1.70 20.66
CA ILE A 152 -3.25 -1.82 19.21
C ILE A 152 -2.85 -3.25 18.83
N PRO A 153 -3.65 -3.96 18.01
CA PRO A 153 -3.30 -5.32 17.59
C PRO A 153 -1.98 -5.34 16.80
N ILE A 154 -1.06 -6.20 17.22
CA ILE A 154 0.22 -6.39 16.54
C ILE A 154 0.08 -7.59 15.59
N PRO A 155 0.20 -7.40 14.27
CA PRO A 155 0.17 -8.50 13.32
C PRO A 155 1.31 -9.50 13.58
N LYS A 156 0.98 -10.78 13.54
CA LYS A 156 1.94 -11.88 13.64
C LYS A 156 1.73 -12.82 12.46
N ASP A 157 2.81 -13.40 11.95
CA ASP A 157 2.72 -14.48 11.00
C ASP A 157 2.28 -15.81 11.69
N LYS A 158 2.16 -16.89 10.91
CA LYS A 158 1.76 -18.21 11.44
C LYS A 158 2.74 -18.77 12.48
N LYS A 159 3.97 -18.26 12.54
CA LYS A 159 5.01 -18.65 13.52
C LYS A 159 5.14 -17.65 14.68
N GLY A 160 4.23 -16.66 14.78
CA GLY A 160 4.27 -15.63 15.81
C GLY A 160 5.30 -14.51 15.57
N ALA A 161 6.04 -14.55 14.47
CA ALA A 161 7.00 -13.51 14.07
C ALA A 161 6.29 -12.36 13.32
N PRO A 162 6.92 -11.20 13.19
CA PRO A 162 6.43 -10.12 12.32
C PRO A 162 6.29 -10.63 10.87
N PRO A 163 5.24 -10.25 10.13
CA PRO A 163 5.10 -10.64 8.74
C PRO A 163 6.19 -10.01 7.85
N PHE A 164 6.38 -10.53 6.64
CA PHE A 164 7.12 -9.83 5.59
C PHE A 164 6.44 -8.51 5.25
N SER A 165 7.21 -7.55 4.75
CA SER A 165 6.66 -6.37 4.11
C SER A 165 6.26 -6.74 2.68
N VAL A 166 5.02 -6.48 2.31
CA VAL A 166 4.48 -6.82 0.98
C VAL A 166 3.82 -5.58 0.38
N ASP A 167 4.32 -5.17 -0.77
CA ASP A 167 3.66 -4.21 -1.66
C ASP A 167 2.90 -4.98 -2.73
N ASP A 168 1.59 -4.89 -2.71
CA ASP A 168 0.69 -5.65 -3.57
C ASP A 168 -0.36 -4.75 -4.22
N ASN A 169 -0.60 -4.96 -5.52
CA ASN A 169 -1.66 -4.32 -6.29
C ASN A 169 -2.02 -5.19 -7.51
N LEU A 170 -2.98 -4.77 -8.35
CA LEU A 170 -3.40 -5.53 -9.53
C LEU A 170 -2.24 -5.83 -10.48
N PHE A 171 -1.24 -4.98 -10.54
CA PHE A 171 -0.19 -5.06 -11.54
C PHE A 171 1.01 -5.92 -11.10
N HIS A 172 1.46 -5.79 -9.85
CA HIS A 172 2.55 -6.60 -9.33
C HIS A 172 2.49 -6.79 -7.82
N THR A 173 3.31 -7.73 -7.33
CA THR A 173 3.60 -7.95 -5.91
C THR A 173 5.09 -7.94 -5.70
N SER A 174 5.57 -7.25 -4.69
CA SER A 174 6.94 -7.35 -4.20
C SER A 174 6.98 -7.61 -2.70
N THR A 175 7.95 -8.40 -2.27
CA THR A 175 8.10 -8.81 -0.87
C THR A 175 9.52 -8.52 -0.41
N GLU A 176 9.66 -7.94 0.77
CA GLU A 176 10.95 -7.60 1.38
C GLU A 176 11.01 -7.96 2.86
N GLY A 177 12.20 -7.95 3.41
CA GLY A 177 12.44 -8.16 4.84
C GLY A 177 12.86 -9.58 5.22
N LYS A 178 13.21 -9.77 6.49
CA LYS A 178 13.59 -11.05 7.11
C LYS A 178 14.75 -11.74 6.38
N VAL A 179 14.53 -13.01 5.99
CA VAL A 179 15.52 -13.84 5.30
C VAL A 179 15.96 -13.24 3.96
N LEU A 180 15.12 -12.41 3.33
CA LEU A 180 15.42 -11.77 2.04
C LEU A 180 16.46 -10.65 2.14
N GLU A 181 16.71 -10.13 3.33
CA GLU A 181 17.74 -9.09 3.57
C GLU A 181 19.15 -9.61 3.33
N ASN A 182 19.36 -10.92 3.39
CA ASN A 182 20.64 -11.54 3.10
C ASN A 182 20.63 -12.16 1.69
N PRO A 183 21.37 -11.62 0.72
CA PRO A 183 21.36 -12.09 -0.66
C PRO A 183 21.92 -13.52 -0.85
N LYS A 184 22.54 -14.10 0.18
CA LYS A 184 22.95 -15.50 0.18
C LYS A 184 21.79 -16.49 0.36
N ASN A 185 20.66 -16.02 0.84
CA ASN A 185 19.49 -16.86 1.08
C ASN A 185 18.56 -16.86 -0.13
N SER A 186 18.16 -18.04 -0.56
CA SER A 186 17.08 -18.19 -1.53
C SER A 186 15.74 -17.74 -0.95
N ALA A 187 14.91 -17.13 -1.79
CA ALA A 187 13.56 -16.75 -1.41
C ALA A 187 12.73 -18.02 -1.11
N PRO A 188 12.07 -18.12 0.08
CA PRO A 188 11.19 -19.25 0.37
C PRO A 188 9.99 -19.29 -0.58
N GLU A 189 9.55 -20.49 -0.98
CA GLU A 189 8.46 -20.68 -1.95
C GLU A 189 7.16 -19.93 -1.57
N PHE A 190 6.82 -19.90 -0.30
CA PHE A 190 5.58 -19.24 0.17
C PHE A 190 5.52 -17.73 -0.05
N ILE A 191 6.62 -17.10 -0.45
CA ILE A 191 6.66 -15.66 -0.80
C ILE A 191 5.99 -15.41 -2.15
N PHE A 192 6.04 -16.37 -3.06
CA PHE A 192 5.46 -16.29 -4.40
C PHE A 192 3.94 -16.53 -4.36
N GLN A 193 3.19 -15.56 -3.87
CA GLN A 193 1.75 -15.71 -3.60
C GLN A 193 0.88 -15.78 -4.86
N ARG A 194 1.37 -15.27 -6.01
CA ARG A 194 0.63 -15.19 -7.27
C ARG A 194 1.03 -16.24 -8.31
N THR A 195 2.05 -17.02 -8.02
CA THR A 195 2.58 -18.04 -8.93
C THR A 195 2.68 -19.39 -8.24
N THR A 196 2.65 -20.44 -9.02
CA THR A 196 2.92 -21.81 -8.58
C THR A 196 4.36 -22.16 -8.95
N SER A 197 5.05 -22.88 -8.07
CA SER A 197 6.43 -23.32 -8.39
C SER A 197 6.46 -24.17 -9.65
N PRO A 198 7.57 -24.15 -10.41
CA PRO A 198 7.71 -24.95 -11.63
C PRO A 198 7.42 -26.43 -11.41
N GLU A 199 7.81 -26.99 -10.27
CA GLU A 199 7.60 -28.40 -9.92
C GLU A 199 6.13 -28.79 -9.72
N LYS A 200 5.29 -27.81 -9.39
CA LYS A 200 3.85 -27.97 -9.17
C LYS A 200 3.01 -27.42 -10.31
N ALA A 201 3.64 -26.77 -11.28
CA ALA A 201 2.95 -26.23 -12.44
C ALA A 201 2.42 -27.34 -13.34
N PRO A 202 1.33 -27.11 -14.10
CA PRO A 202 0.83 -28.07 -15.08
C PRO A 202 1.88 -28.38 -16.15
N ASN A 203 2.03 -29.68 -16.50
CA ASN A 203 2.93 -30.13 -17.57
C ASN A 203 2.39 -29.86 -18.99
N LYS A 204 1.12 -29.46 -19.11
CA LYS A 204 0.51 -29.13 -20.40
C LYS A 204 0.55 -27.63 -20.62
N PRO A 205 0.96 -27.14 -21.81
CA PRO A 205 0.92 -25.74 -22.13
C PRO A 205 -0.53 -25.24 -22.20
N SER A 206 -0.74 -23.99 -21.78
CA SER A 206 -2.00 -23.26 -21.98
C SER A 206 -1.74 -22.08 -22.89
N PHE A 207 -2.59 -21.88 -23.90
CA PHE A 207 -2.50 -20.74 -24.79
C PHE A 207 -3.44 -19.64 -24.31
N VAL A 208 -2.95 -18.42 -24.34
CA VAL A 208 -3.70 -17.22 -23.95
C VAL A 208 -3.61 -16.24 -25.10
N THR A 209 -4.76 -15.80 -25.58
CA THR A 209 -4.88 -14.74 -26.60
C THR A 209 -5.21 -13.43 -25.92
N ILE A 210 -4.36 -12.42 -26.11
CA ILE A 210 -4.61 -11.07 -25.62
C ILE A 210 -4.86 -10.13 -26.80
N ASN A 211 -6.03 -9.54 -26.86
CA ASN A 211 -6.39 -8.58 -27.90
C ASN A 211 -5.98 -7.18 -27.47
N TYR A 212 -5.29 -6.47 -28.36
CA TYR A 212 -4.87 -5.09 -28.12
C TYR A 212 -5.59 -4.12 -29.07
N LYS A 213 -5.95 -2.96 -28.54
CA LYS A 213 -6.43 -1.82 -29.33
C LYS A 213 -5.66 -0.57 -28.91
N ASN A 214 -4.97 0.04 -29.87
CA ASN A 214 -4.12 1.23 -29.62
C ASN A 214 -3.10 1.03 -28.49
N GLY A 215 -2.58 -0.20 -28.30
CA GLY A 215 -1.62 -0.54 -27.28
C GLY A 215 -2.21 -0.89 -25.91
N ASP A 216 -3.52 -0.79 -25.72
CA ASP A 216 -4.22 -1.25 -24.51
C ASP A 216 -4.69 -2.70 -24.66
N PRO A 217 -4.49 -3.56 -23.65
CA PRO A 217 -5.07 -4.89 -23.63
C PRO A 217 -6.57 -4.78 -23.36
N VAL A 218 -7.39 -5.14 -24.36
CA VAL A 218 -8.85 -4.94 -24.33
C VAL A 218 -9.63 -6.24 -24.31
N GLY A 219 -9.02 -7.38 -24.54
CA GLY A 219 -9.68 -8.69 -24.54
C GLY A 219 -8.74 -9.82 -24.14
N LEU A 220 -9.33 -10.86 -23.57
CA LEU A 220 -8.67 -12.11 -23.16
C LEU A 220 -9.47 -13.30 -23.66
N ASN A 221 -8.86 -14.17 -24.49
CA ASN A 221 -9.45 -15.39 -25.05
C ASN A 221 -10.79 -15.18 -25.80
N GLY A 222 -10.95 -14.03 -26.48
CA GLY A 222 -12.15 -13.76 -27.27
C GLY A 222 -12.28 -12.32 -27.71
#